data_84431339322d301a0e76076810e37a0f
#
_entry.id   84431339322d301a0e76076810e37a0f
#
_cell.length_a   1.000
_cell.length_b   1.000
_cell.length_c   1.000
_cell.angle_alpha   90.00
_cell.angle_beta   90.00
_cell.angle_gamma   90.00
#
_symmetry.space_group_name_H-M   'P 1'
#
loop_
_entity.id
_entity.type
_entity.pdbx_description
1 polymer ?
#
loop_
_entity_poly.entity_id
_entity_poly.type
_entity_poly.pdbx_seq_one_letter_code
_entity_poly.pdbx_strand_id
1 'polypeptide(L)'
;MKNVAIIGGGILGLAIGYKLSSKIGDFKVTVFEKESEVGCHQSGKNSGVLHCGLNYKPNSLKAQLAVEGIREMILFCKQNEVNFDQCGKIVVATNNNENKILQDIANRGRLNGLKNLKFLNKDEINKREPNIIGVNALLVPEEGIVDYKGVMLKLVELIKLNGGEVFFNTEINNLVSKNNKSIINYKAKEKTFDLVINCAGLHSDRVFKKLSKTKRPVRIVPFRGEYMSFKDEYKDMVNHLVYPVPNPKFPFLGVHFTRMINGDREVGPNAVLAFKREGYTNTDFSLKDTFDSLSYKGLHNFIKNNFKFAMGEFSSSLSKKSFINKAKKMMPEIDSYMLKKGGAGVRAQALDPKGELLMDFRVEKLGNQIHVLNAPSPGATASLAIANHIINNYINN
;
A
#
# COMPACT_ATOMS: atom_id res chain seq x y z
N MET A 1 -9.05 -31.75 5.36
CA MET A 1 -8.18 -30.54 5.45
C MET A 1 -7.59 -30.25 4.08
N LYS A 2 -7.82 -29.04 3.53
CA LYS A 2 -7.28 -28.62 2.23
C LYS A 2 -5.87 -28.03 2.40
N ASN A 3 -4.92 -28.49 1.56
CA ASN A 3 -3.57 -27.88 1.51
C ASN A 3 -3.60 -26.60 0.69
N VAL A 4 -3.20 -25.48 1.29
CA VAL A 4 -3.19 -24.16 0.65
C VAL A 4 -1.76 -23.62 0.57
N ALA A 5 -1.32 -23.26 -0.64
CA ALA A 5 -0.07 -22.54 -0.85
C ALA A 5 -0.35 -21.05 -1.04
N ILE A 6 0.38 -20.19 -0.35
CA ILE A 6 0.36 -18.73 -0.54
C ILE A 6 1.72 -18.29 -1.04
N ILE A 7 1.77 -17.66 -2.20
CA ILE A 7 3.00 -17.16 -2.83
C ILE A 7 3.11 -15.67 -2.53
N GLY A 8 4.08 -15.31 -1.68
CA GLY A 8 4.34 -13.98 -1.17
C GLY A 8 3.97 -13.82 0.30
N GLY A 9 4.99 -13.62 1.17
CA GLY A 9 4.89 -13.37 2.60
C GLY A 9 4.77 -11.87 2.95
N GLY A 10 4.20 -11.06 2.05
CA GLY A 10 3.79 -9.70 2.36
C GLY A 10 2.54 -9.68 3.24
N ILE A 11 2.16 -8.48 3.75
CA ILE A 11 1.08 -8.34 4.74
C ILE A 11 -0.23 -8.99 4.29
N LEU A 12 -0.58 -8.92 3.00
CA LEU A 12 -1.82 -9.52 2.50
C LEU A 12 -1.75 -11.05 2.45
N GLY A 13 -0.63 -11.63 1.98
CA GLY A 13 -0.45 -13.07 1.98
C GLY A 13 -0.45 -13.64 3.39
N LEU A 14 0.19 -12.96 4.35
CA LEU A 14 0.18 -13.33 5.75
C LEU A 14 -1.20 -13.18 6.39
N ALA A 15 -1.97 -12.11 6.06
CA ALA A 15 -3.33 -11.93 6.55
C ALA A 15 -4.26 -13.06 6.07
N ILE A 16 -4.17 -13.45 4.78
CA ILE A 16 -4.92 -14.60 4.23
C ILE A 16 -4.48 -15.88 4.92
N GLY A 17 -3.17 -16.08 5.09
CA GLY A 17 -2.61 -17.25 5.78
C GLY A 17 -3.10 -17.39 7.20
N TYR A 18 -3.10 -16.30 7.96
CA TYR A 18 -3.64 -16.26 9.32
C TYR A 18 -5.13 -16.61 9.37
N LYS A 19 -5.95 -15.93 8.57
CA LYS A 19 -7.41 -16.15 8.54
C LYS A 19 -7.78 -17.58 8.12
N LEU A 20 -7.02 -18.22 7.23
CA LEU A 20 -7.23 -19.61 6.84
C LEU A 20 -6.74 -20.57 7.92
N SER A 21 -5.55 -20.38 8.49
CA SER A 21 -5.00 -21.25 9.52
C SER A 21 -5.81 -21.20 10.82
N SER A 22 -6.52 -20.10 11.10
CA SER A 22 -7.41 -19.95 12.25
C SER A 22 -8.67 -20.84 12.13
N LYS A 23 -8.99 -21.36 10.94
CA LYS A 23 -10.06 -22.35 10.73
C LYS A 23 -9.49 -23.75 10.94
N ILE A 24 -9.33 -24.13 12.20
CA ILE A 24 -8.70 -25.39 12.60
C ILE A 24 -9.43 -26.58 11.97
N GLY A 25 -8.67 -27.48 11.34
CA GLY A 25 -9.19 -28.67 10.66
C GLY A 25 -9.58 -28.48 9.21
N ASP A 26 -9.84 -27.25 8.74
CA ASP A 26 -10.26 -26.98 7.36
C ASP A 26 -9.09 -26.86 6.41
N PHE A 27 -8.04 -26.11 6.82
CA PHE A 27 -6.93 -25.73 5.95
C PHE A 27 -5.57 -26.00 6.59
N LYS A 28 -4.64 -26.55 5.79
CA LYS A 28 -3.21 -26.58 6.10
C LYS A 28 -2.50 -25.57 5.24
N VAL A 29 -2.06 -24.46 5.84
CA VAL A 29 -1.50 -23.31 5.14
C VAL A 29 0.02 -23.43 5.05
N THR A 30 0.56 -23.15 3.86
CA THR A 30 2.00 -22.99 3.63
C THR A 30 2.25 -21.67 2.91
N VAL A 31 2.97 -20.73 3.52
CA VAL A 31 3.36 -19.45 2.93
C VAL A 31 4.80 -19.54 2.43
N PHE A 32 5.04 -19.09 1.19
CA PHE A 32 6.35 -19.03 0.57
C PHE A 32 6.77 -17.58 0.36
N GLU A 33 7.88 -17.17 0.97
CA GLU A 33 8.48 -15.85 0.82
C GLU A 33 9.91 -16.00 0.26
N LYS A 34 10.21 -15.23 -0.79
CA LYS A 34 11.51 -15.27 -1.46
C LYS A 34 12.62 -14.62 -0.65
N GLU A 35 12.28 -13.64 0.17
CA GLU A 35 13.23 -12.94 1.03
C GLU A 35 13.52 -13.68 2.33
N SER A 36 14.56 -13.23 3.05
CA SER A 36 14.97 -13.82 4.33
C SER A 36 14.07 -13.44 5.50
N GLU A 37 13.28 -12.37 5.36
CA GLU A 37 12.39 -11.85 6.40
C GLU A 37 11.13 -11.19 5.80
N VAL A 38 10.18 -10.84 6.65
CA VAL A 38 9.00 -10.08 6.26
C VAL A 38 9.32 -8.60 6.03
N GLY A 39 8.55 -7.95 5.16
CA GLY A 39 8.59 -6.49 5.02
C GLY A 39 9.71 -5.93 4.16
N CYS A 40 10.48 -6.75 3.45
CA CYS A 40 11.56 -6.28 2.56
C CYS A 40 11.05 -5.36 1.44
N HIS A 41 9.79 -5.50 1.03
CA HIS A 41 9.19 -4.75 -0.07
C HIS A 41 8.00 -3.88 0.38
N GLN A 42 6.96 -3.71 -0.46
CA GLN A 42 5.84 -2.78 -0.26
C GLN A 42 5.26 -2.78 1.16
N SER A 43 5.15 -3.94 1.80
CA SER A 43 4.54 -4.08 3.12
C SER A 43 5.36 -3.44 4.24
N GLY A 44 6.70 -3.35 4.10
CA GLY A 44 7.58 -2.67 5.06
C GLY A 44 8.22 -1.40 4.50
N LYS A 45 8.01 -1.08 3.21
CA LYS A 45 8.52 0.13 2.55
C LYS A 45 7.37 1.09 2.24
N ASN A 46 6.67 1.52 3.28
CA ASN A 46 5.56 2.46 3.24
C ASN A 46 5.60 3.39 4.46
N SER A 47 4.71 4.38 4.49
CA SER A 47 4.69 5.39 5.55
C SER A 47 4.07 4.96 6.88
N GLY A 48 3.65 3.71 7.02
CA GLY A 48 3.06 3.21 8.27
C GLY A 48 1.69 3.79 8.64
N VAL A 49 0.99 4.44 7.70
CA VAL A 49 -0.27 5.13 8.00
C VAL A 49 -1.45 4.16 7.96
N LEU A 50 -2.31 4.25 8.98
CA LEU A 50 -3.63 3.64 9.04
C LEU A 50 -4.63 4.53 8.31
N HIS A 51 -5.10 4.13 7.14
CA HIS A 51 -6.04 4.89 6.32
C HIS A 51 -7.48 4.40 6.49
N CYS A 52 -8.40 5.32 6.79
CA CYS A 52 -9.80 5.02 7.03
C CYS A 52 -10.72 5.07 5.80
N GLY A 53 -10.20 5.37 4.60
CA GLY A 53 -11.02 5.44 3.39
C GLY A 53 -11.72 6.78 3.14
N LEU A 54 -11.24 7.87 3.73
CA LEU A 54 -11.83 9.22 3.63
C LEU A 54 -12.22 9.65 2.20
N ASN A 55 -11.31 9.43 1.23
CA ASN A 55 -11.42 9.96 -0.13
C ASN A 55 -11.96 8.97 -1.17
N TYR A 56 -12.25 7.73 -0.76
CA TYR A 56 -12.64 6.71 -1.74
C TYR A 56 -14.09 6.90 -2.18
N LYS A 57 -14.37 6.45 -3.40
CA LYS A 57 -15.72 6.53 -3.97
C LYS A 57 -16.69 5.76 -3.07
N PRO A 58 -17.74 6.37 -2.57
CA PRO A 58 -18.75 5.68 -1.77
C PRO A 58 -19.30 4.44 -2.48
N ASN A 59 -19.58 3.39 -1.72
CA ASN A 59 -20.04 2.08 -2.20
C ASN A 59 -19.04 1.29 -3.06
N SER A 60 -17.79 1.77 -3.27
CA SER A 60 -16.74 0.96 -3.86
C SER A 60 -16.23 -0.10 -2.87
N LEU A 61 -15.76 -1.24 -3.40
CA LEU A 61 -15.15 -2.29 -2.57
C LEU A 61 -13.97 -1.73 -1.75
N LYS A 62 -13.20 -0.86 -2.37
CA LYS A 62 -12.07 -0.18 -1.72
C LYS A 62 -12.50 0.67 -0.51
N ALA A 63 -13.63 1.40 -0.60
CA ALA A 63 -14.13 2.19 0.51
C ALA A 63 -14.62 1.29 1.66
N GLN A 64 -15.39 0.26 1.36
CA GLN A 64 -15.91 -0.68 2.34
C GLN A 64 -14.78 -1.38 3.10
N LEU A 65 -13.83 -1.98 2.36
CA LEU A 65 -12.71 -2.70 2.96
C LEU A 65 -11.71 -1.78 3.69
N ALA A 66 -11.63 -0.49 3.32
CA ALA A 66 -10.81 0.46 4.06
C ALA A 66 -11.38 0.78 5.44
N VAL A 67 -12.69 1.03 5.52
CA VAL A 67 -13.38 1.35 6.78
C VAL A 67 -13.43 0.13 7.71
N GLU A 68 -13.73 -1.04 7.18
CA GLU A 68 -13.70 -2.30 7.92
C GLU A 68 -12.26 -2.62 8.36
N GLY A 69 -11.32 -2.52 7.45
CA GLY A 69 -9.93 -2.92 7.65
C GLY A 69 -9.19 -2.09 8.69
N ILE A 70 -9.42 -0.78 8.78
CA ILE A 70 -8.79 0.02 9.85
C ILE A 70 -9.28 -0.40 11.23
N ARG A 71 -10.56 -0.74 11.37
CA ARG A 71 -11.13 -1.23 12.64
C ARG A 71 -10.55 -2.59 13.01
N GLU A 72 -10.49 -3.53 12.05
CA GLU A 72 -9.88 -4.85 12.28
C GLU A 72 -8.38 -4.72 12.60
N MET A 73 -7.65 -3.86 11.90
CA MET A 73 -6.21 -3.67 12.10
C MET A 73 -5.92 -3.11 13.50
N ILE A 74 -6.67 -2.10 13.94
CA ILE A 74 -6.53 -1.54 15.30
C ILE A 74 -6.86 -2.59 16.36
N LEU A 75 -7.93 -3.35 16.17
CA LEU A 75 -8.31 -4.44 17.08
C LEU A 75 -7.21 -5.51 17.13
N PHE A 76 -6.68 -5.91 15.97
CA PHE A 76 -5.57 -6.86 15.88
C PHE A 76 -4.33 -6.36 16.63
N CYS A 77 -3.96 -5.08 16.45
CA CYS A 77 -2.81 -4.49 17.13
C CYS A 77 -3.01 -4.47 18.64
N LYS A 78 -4.20 -4.10 19.12
CA LYS A 78 -4.53 -4.13 20.56
C LYS A 78 -4.46 -5.55 21.16
N GLN A 79 -5.02 -6.53 20.48
CA GLN A 79 -5.05 -7.92 20.95
C GLN A 79 -3.69 -8.61 20.94
N ASN A 80 -2.78 -8.12 20.11
CA ASN A 80 -1.48 -8.75 19.86
C ASN A 80 -0.28 -7.88 20.26
N GLU A 81 -0.53 -6.80 21.00
CA GLU A 81 0.51 -5.89 21.53
C GLU A 81 1.43 -5.30 20.45
N VAL A 82 0.88 -5.04 19.26
CA VAL A 82 1.61 -4.38 18.18
C VAL A 82 1.46 -2.86 18.31
N ASN A 83 2.58 -2.15 18.21
CA ASN A 83 2.61 -0.70 18.35
C ASN A 83 1.78 0.01 17.27
N PHE A 84 0.85 0.86 17.70
CA PHE A 84 0.09 1.78 16.85
C PHE A 84 -0.29 3.03 17.65
N ASP A 85 -0.62 4.11 16.94
CA ASP A 85 -1.09 5.36 17.56
C ASP A 85 -2.15 6.00 16.64
N GLN A 86 -3.38 6.18 17.16
CA GLN A 86 -4.44 6.91 16.48
C GLN A 86 -4.27 8.42 16.67
N CYS A 87 -3.13 8.95 16.22
CA CYS A 87 -2.79 10.37 16.33
C CYS A 87 -3.72 11.29 15.53
N GLY A 88 -4.52 10.75 14.64
CA GLY A 88 -5.36 11.50 13.71
C GLY A 88 -4.59 12.13 12.56
N LYS A 89 -5.34 12.53 11.54
CA LYS A 89 -4.83 13.25 10.35
C LYS A 89 -5.57 14.54 10.15
N ILE A 90 -4.88 15.60 9.71
CA ILE A 90 -5.53 16.78 9.13
C ILE A 90 -5.31 16.83 7.63
N VAL A 91 -6.39 17.14 6.88
CA VAL A 91 -6.31 17.47 5.45
C VAL A 91 -6.47 19.00 5.36
N VAL A 92 -5.40 19.68 4.92
CA VAL A 92 -5.29 21.13 4.98
C VAL A 92 -5.60 21.77 3.63
N ALA A 93 -6.56 22.69 3.62
CA ALA A 93 -6.82 23.60 2.52
C ALA A 93 -5.99 24.88 2.68
N THR A 94 -5.16 25.20 1.70
CA THR A 94 -4.29 26.39 1.70
C THR A 94 -4.93 27.59 1.02
N ASN A 95 -6.08 27.40 0.36
CA ASN A 95 -6.85 28.44 -0.31
C ASN A 95 -8.34 28.09 -0.41
N ASN A 96 -9.16 29.08 -0.81
CA ASN A 96 -10.62 28.93 -0.89
C ASN A 96 -11.10 27.88 -1.91
N ASN A 97 -10.36 27.64 -2.98
CA ASN A 97 -10.74 26.59 -3.95
C ASN A 97 -10.55 25.20 -3.35
N GLU A 98 -9.46 24.99 -2.62
CA GLU A 98 -9.20 23.74 -1.89
C GLU A 98 -10.23 23.53 -0.76
N ASN A 99 -10.72 24.61 -0.13
CA ASN A 99 -11.75 24.52 0.91
C ASN A 99 -13.07 23.92 0.35
N LYS A 100 -13.47 24.23 -0.88
CA LYS A 100 -14.64 23.60 -1.53
C LYS A 100 -14.44 22.10 -1.70
N ILE A 101 -13.26 21.69 -2.16
CA ILE A 101 -12.91 20.26 -2.32
C ILE A 101 -12.91 19.55 -0.95
N LEU A 102 -12.47 20.24 0.11
CA LEU A 102 -12.44 19.71 1.47
C LEU A 102 -13.85 19.36 1.99
N GLN A 103 -14.88 20.16 1.64
CA GLN A 103 -16.29 19.86 1.95
C GLN A 103 -16.75 18.56 1.25
N ASP A 104 -16.41 18.40 -0.02
CA ASP A 104 -16.76 17.20 -0.79
C ASP A 104 -16.07 15.95 -0.19
N ILE A 105 -14.83 16.08 0.24
CA ILE A 105 -14.08 15.02 0.92
C ILE A 105 -14.76 14.62 2.23
N ALA A 106 -15.14 15.60 3.05
CA ALA A 106 -15.86 15.35 4.30
C ALA A 106 -17.19 14.62 4.05
N ASN A 107 -17.94 15.02 3.03
CA ASN A 107 -19.19 14.38 2.66
C ASN A 107 -18.97 12.93 2.22
N ARG A 108 -17.93 12.66 1.39
CA ARG A 108 -17.55 11.27 1.03
C ARG A 108 -17.18 10.46 2.25
N GLY A 109 -16.38 11.03 3.17
CA GLY A 109 -16.01 10.35 4.41
C GLY A 109 -17.23 9.95 5.24
N ARG A 110 -18.22 10.82 5.39
CA ARG A 110 -19.48 10.51 6.08
C ARG A 110 -20.27 9.41 5.37
N LEU A 111 -20.38 9.47 4.05
CA LEU A 111 -21.02 8.42 3.23
C LEU A 111 -20.28 7.08 3.34
N ASN A 112 -18.97 7.08 3.56
CA ASN A 112 -18.17 5.89 3.84
C ASN A 112 -18.28 5.40 5.30
N GLY A 113 -19.04 6.11 6.17
CA GLY A 113 -19.30 5.70 7.56
C GLY A 113 -18.29 6.23 8.58
N LEU A 114 -17.53 7.29 8.25
CA LEU A 114 -16.70 8.02 9.21
C LEU A 114 -17.58 8.99 10.02
N LYS A 115 -17.46 8.96 11.35
CA LYS A 115 -18.41 9.66 12.23
C LYS A 115 -17.85 10.92 12.87
N ASN A 116 -16.53 11.00 13.11
CA ASN A 116 -15.91 12.00 13.97
C ASN A 116 -15.14 13.08 13.18
N LEU A 117 -15.51 13.29 11.91
CA LEU A 117 -14.88 14.31 11.07
C LEU A 117 -15.20 15.72 11.59
N LYS A 118 -14.16 16.53 11.84
CA LYS A 118 -14.28 17.88 12.36
C LYS A 118 -13.55 18.87 11.44
N PHE A 119 -14.20 19.97 11.05
CA PHE A 119 -13.52 21.10 10.43
C PHE A 119 -12.78 21.90 11.48
N LEU A 120 -11.55 22.30 11.15
CA LEU A 120 -10.69 23.15 11.97
C LEU A 120 -10.50 24.49 11.26
N ASN A 121 -10.68 25.56 12.00
CA ASN A 121 -10.30 26.90 11.56
C ASN A 121 -8.80 27.14 11.71
N LYS A 122 -8.32 28.31 11.29
CA LYS A 122 -6.89 28.67 11.31
C LYS A 122 -6.26 28.55 12.70
N ASP A 123 -6.95 28.98 13.75
CA ASP A 123 -6.42 28.94 15.11
C ASP A 123 -6.34 27.49 15.65
N GLU A 124 -7.34 26.67 15.33
CA GLU A 124 -7.35 25.25 15.68
C GLU A 124 -6.25 24.47 14.93
N ILE A 125 -5.98 24.83 13.65
CA ILE A 125 -4.86 24.28 12.89
C ILE A 125 -3.54 24.63 13.58
N ASN A 126 -3.32 25.93 13.87
CA ASN A 126 -2.10 26.41 14.50
C ASN A 126 -1.87 25.80 15.90
N LYS A 127 -2.94 25.62 16.69
CA LYS A 127 -2.85 24.96 17.99
C LYS A 127 -2.40 23.50 17.87
N ARG A 128 -2.84 22.80 16.81
CA ARG A 128 -2.52 21.38 16.58
C ARG A 128 -1.16 21.18 15.91
N GLU A 129 -0.86 22.02 14.93
CA GLU A 129 0.32 22.00 14.09
C GLU A 129 0.86 23.43 13.93
N PRO A 130 1.68 23.93 14.86
CA PRO A 130 2.11 25.32 14.89
C PRO A 130 2.84 25.80 13.65
N ASN A 131 3.49 24.88 12.92
CA ASN A 131 4.27 25.19 11.73
C ASN A 131 3.49 25.02 10.41
N ILE A 132 2.18 24.68 10.50
CA ILE A 132 1.33 24.44 9.33
C ILE A 132 0.40 25.62 9.11
N ILE A 133 0.35 26.11 7.89
CA ILE A 133 -0.58 27.16 7.47
C ILE A 133 -1.72 26.57 6.63
N GLY A 134 -2.92 27.09 6.85
CA GLY A 134 -4.11 26.73 6.09
C GLY A 134 -5.25 27.70 6.37
N VAL A 135 -6.21 27.77 5.45
CA VAL A 135 -7.46 28.52 5.67
C VAL A 135 -8.47 27.71 6.47
N ASN A 136 -8.53 26.40 6.20
CA ASN A 136 -9.31 25.40 6.93
C ASN A 136 -8.61 24.05 6.86
N ALA A 137 -8.97 23.13 7.76
CA ALA A 137 -8.57 21.73 7.66
C ALA A 137 -9.73 20.80 8.06
N LEU A 138 -9.66 19.56 7.59
CA LEU A 138 -10.52 18.47 8.02
C LEU A 138 -9.73 17.53 8.92
N LEU A 139 -10.11 17.46 10.20
CA LEU A 139 -9.56 16.46 11.13
C LEU A 139 -10.27 15.13 10.93
N VAL A 140 -9.48 14.07 10.84
CA VAL A 140 -9.88 12.68 10.69
C VAL A 140 -9.29 11.89 11.87
N PRO A 141 -9.99 11.81 13.01
CA PRO A 141 -9.46 11.18 14.22
C PRO A 141 -9.24 9.67 14.09
N GLU A 142 -9.94 9.02 13.17
CA GLU A 142 -9.86 7.58 12.96
C GLU A 142 -8.52 7.14 12.36
N GLU A 143 -7.80 8.02 11.67
CA GLU A 143 -6.49 7.69 11.09
C GLU A 143 -5.36 7.74 12.12
N GLY A 144 -4.28 7.05 11.81
CA GLY A 144 -3.13 6.95 12.71
C GLY A 144 -1.93 6.31 12.04
N ILE A 145 -1.04 5.79 12.85
CA ILE A 145 0.21 5.13 12.44
C ILE A 145 0.34 3.77 13.10
N VAL A 146 1.07 2.85 12.47
CA VAL A 146 1.22 1.47 12.94
C VAL A 146 2.58 0.88 12.53
N ASP A 147 3.10 -0.02 13.33
CA ASP A 147 4.24 -0.88 12.99
C ASP A 147 3.77 -2.06 12.12
N TYR A 148 3.71 -1.88 10.79
CA TYR A 148 3.36 -2.97 9.89
C TYR A 148 4.37 -4.12 9.90
N LYS A 149 5.64 -3.89 10.26
CA LYS A 149 6.61 -4.97 10.43
C LYS A 149 6.23 -5.83 11.65
N GLY A 150 5.86 -5.20 12.76
CA GLY A 150 5.33 -5.88 13.94
C GLY A 150 4.05 -6.67 13.64
N VAL A 151 3.11 -6.08 12.87
CA VAL A 151 1.90 -6.79 12.40
C VAL A 151 2.29 -8.07 11.63
N MET A 152 3.20 -7.98 10.66
CA MET A 152 3.61 -9.13 9.85
C MET A 152 4.31 -10.21 10.67
N LEU A 153 5.20 -9.83 11.60
CA LEU A 153 5.86 -10.77 12.51
C LEU A 153 4.84 -11.52 13.36
N LYS A 154 3.85 -10.81 13.90
CA LYS A 154 2.78 -11.43 14.68
C LYS A 154 1.89 -12.36 13.83
N LEU A 155 1.59 -11.97 12.59
CA LEU A 155 0.85 -12.85 11.66
C LEU A 155 1.63 -14.14 11.36
N VAL A 156 2.95 -14.08 11.20
CA VAL A 156 3.80 -15.27 11.02
C VAL A 156 3.76 -16.17 12.26
N GLU A 157 3.86 -15.60 13.45
CA GLU A 157 3.75 -16.32 14.71
C GLU A 157 2.41 -17.05 14.81
N LEU A 158 1.29 -16.35 14.59
CA LEU A 158 -0.06 -16.90 14.68
C LEU A 158 -0.31 -17.99 13.62
N ILE A 159 0.20 -17.84 12.39
CA ILE A 159 0.13 -18.89 11.36
C ILE A 159 0.81 -20.17 11.86
N LYS A 160 2.00 -20.06 12.48
CA LYS A 160 2.76 -21.20 13.01
C LYS A 160 2.07 -21.83 14.21
N LEU A 161 1.54 -21.03 15.13
CA LEU A 161 0.76 -21.52 16.29
C LEU A 161 -0.48 -22.32 15.86
N ASN A 162 -1.10 -21.93 14.75
CA ASN A 162 -2.24 -22.63 14.15
C ASN A 162 -1.83 -23.83 13.28
N GLY A 163 -0.56 -24.29 13.33
CA GLY A 163 -0.05 -25.43 12.57
C GLY A 163 0.26 -25.17 11.10
N GLY A 164 0.28 -23.92 10.68
CA GLY A 164 0.73 -23.51 9.34
C GLY A 164 2.26 -23.41 9.24
N GLU A 165 2.76 -23.33 8.01
CA GLU A 165 4.20 -23.23 7.72
C GLU A 165 4.50 -21.92 6.99
N VAL A 166 5.62 -21.26 7.33
CA VAL A 166 6.13 -20.08 6.61
C VAL A 166 7.58 -20.32 6.23
N PHE A 167 7.86 -20.39 4.94
CA PHE A 167 9.19 -20.61 4.38
C PHE A 167 9.75 -19.33 3.80
N PHE A 168 10.81 -18.82 4.41
CA PHE A 168 11.65 -17.73 3.89
C PHE A 168 12.74 -18.27 2.96
N ASN A 169 13.39 -17.37 2.21
CA ASN A 169 14.40 -17.70 1.20
C ASN A 169 13.89 -18.77 0.22
N THR A 170 12.60 -18.65 -0.16
CA THR A 170 11.95 -19.69 -0.96
C THR A 170 11.14 -19.06 -2.10
N GLU A 171 11.81 -18.79 -3.22
CA GLU A 171 11.16 -18.33 -4.45
C GLU A 171 10.49 -19.51 -5.16
N ILE A 172 9.21 -19.36 -5.52
CA ILE A 172 8.48 -20.38 -6.28
C ILE A 172 8.69 -20.14 -7.77
N ASN A 173 9.55 -20.98 -8.35
CA ASN A 173 9.91 -20.91 -9.75
C ASN A 173 9.18 -21.93 -10.60
N ASN A 174 8.82 -23.09 -10.06
CA ASN A 174 8.16 -24.17 -10.76
C ASN A 174 6.87 -24.57 -10.04
N LEU A 175 5.78 -24.49 -10.79
CA LEU A 175 4.46 -24.98 -10.39
C LEU A 175 3.83 -25.68 -11.58
N VAL A 176 3.36 -26.90 -11.36
CA VAL A 176 2.63 -27.69 -12.36
C VAL A 176 1.22 -27.89 -11.88
N SER A 177 0.24 -27.50 -12.68
CA SER A 177 -1.18 -27.78 -12.42
C SER A 177 -1.58 -29.06 -13.14
N LYS A 178 -2.12 -30.03 -12.39
CA LYS A 178 -2.62 -31.30 -12.89
C LYS A 178 -3.83 -31.75 -12.07
N ASN A 179 -4.90 -32.16 -12.76
CA ASN A 179 -6.12 -32.68 -12.11
C ASN A 179 -6.68 -31.74 -11.02
N ASN A 180 -6.80 -30.45 -11.32
CA ASN A 180 -7.28 -29.43 -10.39
C ASN A 180 -6.47 -29.31 -9.07
N LYS A 181 -5.21 -29.78 -9.10
CA LYS A 181 -4.23 -29.60 -8.01
C LYS A 181 -2.99 -28.93 -8.55
N SER A 182 -2.24 -28.30 -7.66
CA SER A 182 -0.98 -27.64 -8.01
C SER A 182 0.19 -28.29 -7.28
N ILE A 183 1.21 -28.67 -8.03
CA ILE A 183 2.43 -29.28 -7.52
C ILE A 183 3.50 -28.18 -7.49
N ILE A 184 4.05 -27.90 -6.31
CA ILE A 184 5.12 -26.93 -6.11
C ILE A 184 6.40 -27.66 -5.70
N ASN A 185 7.49 -27.39 -6.43
CA ASN A 185 8.82 -27.85 -6.09
C ASN A 185 9.59 -26.72 -5.38
N TYR A 186 10.05 -26.98 -4.16
CA TYR A 186 10.83 -26.05 -3.35
C TYR A 186 11.83 -26.78 -2.47
N LYS A 187 13.05 -26.24 -2.33
CA LYS A 187 14.13 -26.81 -1.48
C LYS A 187 14.30 -28.34 -1.65
N ALA A 188 14.34 -28.79 -2.91
CA ALA A 188 14.40 -30.22 -3.28
C ALA A 188 13.26 -31.10 -2.77
N LYS A 189 12.13 -30.50 -2.38
CA LYS A 189 10.89 -31.19 -1.98
C LYS A 189 9.79 -30.88 -2.98
N GLU A 190 8.89 -31.84 -3.16
CA GLU A 190 7.65 -31.68 -3.92
C GLU A 190 6.45 -31.76 -2.95
N LYS A 191 5.52 -30.82 -3.10
CA LYS A 191 4.28 -30.82 -2.32
C LYS A 191 3.09 -30.47 -3.19
N THR A 192 2.00 -31.20 -3.03
CA THR A 192 0.75 -30.97 -3.74
C THR A 192 -0.20 -30.12 -2.91
N PHE A 193 -0.81 -29.14 -3.57
CA PHE A 193 -1.74 -28.20 -2.98
C PHE A 193 -3.09 -28.23 -3.69
N ASP A 194 -4.17 -28.16 -2.90
CA ASP A 194 -5.54 -28.09 -3.39
C ASP A 194 -5.90 -26.67 -3.86
N LEU A 195 -5.22 -25.66 -3.33
CA LEU A 195 -5.43 -24.25 -3.67
C LEU A 195 -4.08 -23.51 -3.67
N VAL A 196 -3.87 -22.61 -4.63
CA VAL A 196 -2.74 -21.70 -4.68
C VAL A 196 -3.24 -20.26 -4.70
N ILE A 197 -2.70 -19.41 -3.81
CA ILE A 197 -3.05 -17.99 -3.73
C ILE A 197 -1.80 -17.17 -4.05
N ASN A 198 -1.86 -16.40 -5.13
CA ASN A 198 -0.79 -15.51 -5.56
C ASN A 198 -0.97 -14.13 -4.91
N CYS A 199 -0.11 -13.82 -3.95
CA CYS A 199 0.02 -12.54 -3.25
C CYS A 199 1.40 -11.89 -3.47
N ALA A 200 2.00 -12.09 -4.65
CA ALA A 200 3.37 -11.71 -4.95
C ALA A 200 3.59 -10.19 -5.23
N GLY A 201 2.62 -9.33 -4.90
CA GLY A 201 2.74 -7.87 -4.94
C GLY A 201 3.32 -7.34 -6.28
N LEU A 202 4.52 -6.76 -6.24
CA LEU A 202 5.23 -6.25 -7.44
C LEU A 202 5.43 -7.29 -8.55
N HIS A 203 5.39 -8.57 -8.23
CA HIS A 203 5.56 -9.66 -9.20
C HIS A 203 4.26 -10.44 -9.49
N SER A 204 3.11 -10.00 -8.97
CA SER A 204 1.84 -10.75 -9.06
C SER A 204 1.41 -11.06 -10.50
N ASP A 205 1.60 -10.14 -11.45
CA ASP A 205 1.29 -10.32 -12.87
C ASP A 205 2.21 -11.32 -13.58
N ARG A 206 3.48 -11.39 -13.14
CA ARG A 206 4.46 -12.38 -13.65
C ARG A 206 4.17 -13.76 -13.11
N VAL A 207 3.86 -13.86 -11.84
CA VAL A 207 3.41 -15.11 -11.20
C VAL A 207 2.12 -15.57 -11.85
N PHE A 208 1.14 -14.67 -12.06
CA PHE A 208 -0.07 -15.00 -12.83
C PHE A 208 0.23 -15.65 -14.16
N LYS A 209 1.05 -14.99 -15.03
CA LYS A 209 1.42 -15.52 -16.35
C LYS A 209 2.07 -16.90 -16.26
N LYS A 210 2.93 -17.11 -15.25
CA LYS A 210 3.69 -18.34 -15.04
C LYS A 210 2.77 -19.49 -14.64
N LEU A 211 1.81 -19.23 -13.74
CA LEU A 211 0.89 -20.23 -13.21
C LEU A 211 -0.27 -20.55 -14.15
N SER A 212 -0.91 -19.52 -14.70
CA SER A 212 -2.08 -19.66 -15.56
C SER A 212 -1.75 -20.05 -17.00
N LYS A 213 -0.51 -19.79 -17.44
CA LYS A 213 -0.06 -19.92 -18.83
C LYS A 213 -0.88 -19.07 -19.83
N THR A 214 -1.68 -18.13 -19.33
CA THR A 214 -2.52 -17.23 -20.12
C THR A 214 -1.90 -15.83 -20.23
N LYS A 215 -2.48 -14.97 -21.07
CA LYS A 215 -2.06 -13.57 -21.21
C LYS A 215 -2.37 -12.80 -19.91
N ARG A 216 -1.44 -11.98 -19.44
CA ARG A 216 -1.66 -11.10 -18.30
C ARG A 216 -2.81 -10.11 -18.56
N PRO A 217 -3.87 -10.07 -17.74
CA PRO A 217 -4.96 -9.12 -17.91
C PRO A 217 -4.55 -7.68 -17.61
N VAL A 218 -3.53 -7.53 -16.75
CA VAL A 218 -2.89 -6.27 -16.38
C VAL A 218 -1.38 -6.44 -16.32
N ARG A 219 -0.62 -5.34 -16.39
CA ARG A 219 0.81 -5.35 -16.04
C ARG A 219 1.05 -4.46 -14.83
N ILE A 220 1.93 -4.93 -13.96
CA ILE A 220 2.43 -4.12 -12.85
C ILE A 220 3.56 -3.24 -13.37
N VAL A 221 3.36 -1.94 -13.31
CA VAL A 221 4.37 -0.92 -13.58
C VAL A 221 4.82 -0.34 -12.24
N PRO A 222 6.12 -0.40 -11.93
CA PRO A 222 6.62 0.07 -10.65
C PRO A 222 6.73 1.62 -10.64
N PHE A 223 6.09 2.26 -9.66
CA PHE A 223 6.26 3.69 -9.38
C PHE A 223 6.91 3.86 -8.02
N ARG A 224 8.11 4.45 -7.99
CA ARG A 224 8.83 4.74 -6.77
C ARG A 224 8.36 6.06 -6.18
N GLY A 225 8.05 6.05 -4.88
CA GLY A 225 7.87 7.23 -4.06
C GLY A 225 9.09 7.43 -3.17
N GLU A 226 9.69 8.60 -3.25
CA GLU A 226 10.86 8.96 -2.45
C GLU A 226 10.45 9.93 -1.36
N TYR A 227 11.00 9.75 -0.18
CA TYR A 227 10.75 10.58 0.99
C TYR A 227 12.02 11.30 1.42
N MET A 228 11.84 12.40 2.10
CA MET A 228 12.86 13.05 2.91
C MET A 228 12.44 12.92 4.37
N SER A 229 13.41 12.72 5.26
CA SER A 229 13.18 12.69 6.70
C SER A 229 13.66 13.99 7.33
N PHE A 230 12.95 14.50 8.31
CA PHE A 230 13.48 15.58 9.15
C PHE A 230 14.72 15.09 9.89
N LYS A 231 15.70 15.97 10.09
CA LYS A 231 16.79 15.71 11.01
C LYS A 231 16.25 15.75 12.45
N ASP A 232 16.98 15.16 13.38
CA ASP A 232 16.49 14.94 14.74
C ASP A 232 16.12 16.25 15.46
N GLU A 233 16.89 17.31 15.22
CA GLU A 233 16.65 18.65 15.77
C GLU A 233 15.41 19.37 15.24
N TYR A 234 14.80 18.84 14.16
CA TYR A 234 13.59 19.41 13.53
C TYR A 234 12.37 18.48 13.57
N LYS A 235 12.41 17.39 14.32
CA LYS A 235 11.29 16.41 14.39
C LYS A 235 10.01 17.06 14.94
N ASP A 236 10.13 18.01 15.86
CA ASP A 236 8.98 18.67 16.49
C ASP A 236 8.26 19.66 15.56
N MET A 237 8.77 19.86 14.33
CA MET A 237 8.09 20.66 13.32
C MET A 237 6.75 20.07 12.87
N VAL A 238 6.54 18.74 13.07
CA VAL A 238 5.31 18.02 12.72
C VAL A 238 4.89 17.11 13.86
N ASN A 239 3.67 17.27 14.36
CA ASN A 239 3.15 16.48 15.48
C ASN A 239 2.31 15.28 15.05
N HIS A 240 1.57 15.39 13.93
CA HIS A 240 0.60 14.39 13.48
C HIS A 240 0.78 14.10 11.98
N LEU A 241 -0.30 13.61 11.35
CA LEU A 241 -0.38 13.42 9.90
C LEU A 241 -0.96 14.68 9.25
N VAL A 242 -0.21 15.30 8.34
CA VAL A 242 -0.61 16.55 7.66
C VAL A 242 -0.59 16.37 6.16
N TYR A 243 -1.77 16.37 5.54
CA TYR A 243 -1.94 16.08 4.12
C TYR A 243 -2.56 17.28 3.39
N PRO A 244 -2.15 17.56 2.15
CA PRO A 244 -2.83 18.55 1.33
C PRO A 244 -4.20 18.03 0.86
N VAL A 245 -5.07 18.93 0.48
CA VAL A 245 -6.26 18.58 -0.28
C VAL A 245 -5.84 17.89 -1.58
N PRO A 246 -6.30 16.67 -1.88
CA PRO A 246 -5.94 15.96 -3.09
C PRO A 246 -6.48 16.66 -4.33
N ASN A 247 -5.64 16.79 -5.35
CA ASN A 247 -6.09 17.29 -6.64
C ASN A 247 -6.83 16.17 -7.39
N PRO A 248 -8.12 16.34 -7.71
CA PRO A 248 -8.91 15.28 -8.34
C PRO A 248 -8.43 14.89 -9.76
N LYS A 249 -7.61 15.74 -10.38
CA LYS A 249 -7.02 15.48 -11.70
C LYS A 249 -5.79 14.56 -11.67
N PHE A 250 -5.24 14.28 -10.49
CA PHE A 250 -4.01 13.51 -10.35
C PHE A 250 -4.23 12.20 -9.58
N PRO A 251 -3.65 11.09 -10.05
CA PRO A 251 -3.86 9.77 -9.43
C PRO A 251 -3.07 9.56 -8.12
N PHE A 252 -2.14 10.47 -7.79
CA PHE A 252 -1.30 10.36 -6.61
C PHE A 252 -1.51 11.55 -5.67
N LEU A 253 -1.36 11.29 -4.37
CA LEU A 253 -1.40 12.34 -3.34
C LEU A 253 -0.19 13.27 -3.48
N GLY A 254 -0.39 14.55 -3.20
CA GLY A 254 0.68 15.53 -3.13
C GLY A 254 1.62 15.26 -1.95
N VAL A 255 2.74 16.01 -1.91
CA VAL A 255 3.70 15.98 -0.80
C VAL A 255 2.97 16.28 0.51
N HIS A 256 3.16 15.42 1.50
CA HIS A 256 2.54 15.49 2.81
C HIS A 256 3.56 15.18 3.90
N PHE A 257 3.18 15.45 5.15
CA PHE A 257 4.02 15.19 6.31
C PHE A 257 3.47 14.01 7.09
N THR A 258 4.36 13.11 7.49
CA THR A 258 3.99 11.88 8.18
C THR A 258 4.82 11.75 9.46
N ARG A 259 4.14 11.61 10.59
CA ARG A 259 4.74 11.09 11.80
C ARG A 259 4.83 9.57 11.69
N MET A 260 6.01 9.01 11.95
CA MET A 260 6.27 7.57 11.90
C MET A 260 6.15 6.97 13.29
N ILE A 261 5.83 5.66 13.35
CA ILE A 261 5.69 4.96 14.64
C ILE A 261 7.02 4.85 15.42
N ASN A 262 8.15 4.89 14.73
CA ASN A 262 9.49 4.93 15.34
C ASN A 262 9.92 6.31 15.84
N GLY A 263 9.05 7.32 15.76
CA GLY A 263 9.32 8.70 16.16
C GLY A 263 9.89 9.60 15.08
N ASP A 264 10.25 9.07 13.90
CA ASP A 264 10.71 9.86 12.77
C ASP A 264 9.59 10.71 12.16
N ARG A 265 9.99 11.70 11.37
CA ARG A 265 9.09 12.53 10.57
C ARG A 265 9.54 12.51 9.14
N GLU A 266 8.59 12.24 8.25
CA GLU A 266 8.84 12.20 6.81
C GLU A 266 8.03 13.25 6.06
N VAL A 267 8.62 13.69 4.96
CA VAL A 267 8.01 14.58 3.98
C VAL A 267 8.05 13.88 2.61
N GLY A 268 6.92 13.79 1.93
CA GLY A 268 6.83 13.10 0.65
C GLY A 268 5.48 12.48 0.42
N PRO A 269 5.42 11.49 -0.51
CA PRO A 269 6.45 11.18 -1.49
C PRO A 269 6.24 11.93 -2.82
N ASN A 270 7.24 11.87 -3.71
CA ASN A 270 7.04 12.03 -5.14
C ASN A 270 6.51 10.72 -5.78
N ALA A 271 6.37 10.70 -7.11
CA ALA A 271 5.96 9.49 -7.83
C ALA A 271 6.69 9.41 -9.18
N VAL A 272 7.72 8.58 -9.27
CA VAL A 272 8.52 8.39 -10.48
C VAL A 272 8.50 6.95 -10.96
N LEU A 273 8.62 6.74 -12.27
CA LEU A 273 8.79 5.42 -12.85
C LEU A 273 10.10 4.80 -12.32
N ALA A 274 10.01 3.58 -11.76
CA ALA A 274 11.19 2.84 -11.35
C ALA A 274 11.67 1.91 -12.47
N PHE A 275 12.99 1.82 -12.68
CA PHE A 275 13.60 0.96 -13.69
C PHE A 275 13.89 -0.47 -13.17
N LYS A 276 13.51 -0.73 -11.92
CA LYS A 276 13.53 -2.05 -11.29
C LYS A 276 12.30 -2.19 -10.40
N ARG A 277 11.61 -3.35 -10.43
CA ARG A 277 10.39 -3.57 -9.62
C ARG A 277 10.66 -3.44 -8.12
N GLU A 278 11.83 -3.82 -7.69
CA GLU A 278 12.30 -3.70 -6.30
C GLU A 278 13.50 -2.74 -6.24
N GLY A 279 13.38 -1.59 -6.91
CA GLY A 279 14.40 -0.54 -6.97
C GLY A 279 14.07 0.61 -6.02
N TYR A 280 14.82 0.72 -4.93
CA TYR A 280 14.61 1.72 -3.87
C TYR A 280 15.56 2.91 -3.96
N THR A 281 16.51 2.88 -4.89
CA THR A 281 17.44 3.98 -5.18
C THR A 281 17.29 4.47 -6.63
N ASN A 282 17.84 5.65 -6.93
CA ASN A 282 17.82 6.20 -8.29
C ASN A 282 18.73 5.43 -9.26
N THR A 283 19.68 4.67 -8.74
CA THR A 283 20.65 3.88 -9.50
C THR A 283 20.21 2.43 -9.70
N ASP A 284 19.13 1.99 -9.02
CA ASP A 284 18.62 0.64 -9.17
C ASP A 284 18.02 0.43 -10.57
N PHE A 285 18.61 -0.50 -11.32
CA PHE A 285 18.25 -0.77 -12.69
C PHE A 285 18.12 -2.28 -12.95
N SER A 286 17.19 -2.66 -13.81
CA SER A 286 16.99 -4.03 -14.31
C SER A 286 16.55 -3.97 -15.76
N LEU A 287 17.36 -4.48 -16.67
CA LEU A 287 17.02 -4.59 -18.10
C LEU A 287 15.67 -5.27 -18.33
N LYS A 288 15.42 -6.38 -17.61
CA LYS A 288 14.17 -7.14 -17.68
C LYS A 288 12.95 -6.32 -17.25
N ASP A 289 13.05 -5.58 -16.15
CA ASP A 289 11.93 -4.79 -15.61
C ASP A 289 11.69 -3.55 -16.46
N THR A 290 12.76 -2.90 -16.89
CA THR A 290 12.69 -1.74 -17.78
C THR A 290 12.05 -2.10 -19.11
N PHE A 291 12.51 -3.18 -19.75
CA PHE A 291 11.94 -3.64 -21.00
C PHE A 291 10.47 -4.07 -20.84
N ASP A 292 10.13 -4.81 -19.77
CA ASP A 292 8.74 -5.22 -19.49
C ASP A 292 7.81 -3.99 -19.30
N SER A 293 8.30 -2.92 -18.69
CA SER A 293 7.54 -1.67 -18.52
C SER A 293 7.45 -0.86 -19.81
N LEU A 294 8.61 -0.57 -20.44
CA LEU A 294 8.67 0.31 -21.61
C LEU A 294 8.10 -0.33 -22.89
N SER A 295 8.10 -1.63 -23.03
CA SER A 295 7.43 -2.33 -24.16
C SER A 295 5.90 -2.41 -24.01
N TYR A 296 5.34 -1.91 -22.91
CA TYR A 296 3.91 -2.04 -22.64
C TYR A 296 3.09 -0.90 -23.23
N LYS A 297 2.22 -1.22 -24.19
CA LYS A 297 1.31 -0.25 -24.81
C LYS A 297 0.47 0.52 -23.77
N GLY A 298 0.04 -0.16 -22.67
CA GLY A 298 -0.70 0.49 -21.59
C GLY A 298 0.11 1.61 -20.93
N LEU A 299 1.42 1.45 -20.71
CA LEU A 299 2.27 2.52 -20.17
C LEU A 299 2.39 3.70 -21.16
N HIS A 300 2.52 3.42 -22.46
CA HIS A 300 2.59 4.49 -23.48
C HIS A 300 1.29 5.29 -23.51
N ASN A 301 0.14 4.61 -23.46
CA ASN A 301 -1.16 5.27 -23.41
C ASN A 301 -1.32 6.09 -22.11
N PHE A 302 -0.90 5.55 -20.97
CA PHE A 302 -0.92 6.27 -19.69
C PHE A 302 -0.08 7.56 -19.75
N ILE A 303 1.16 7.48 -20.24
CA ILE A 303 2.04 8.65 -20.35
C ILE A 303 1.45 9.69 -21.31
N LYS A 304 0.92 9.25 -22.46
CA LYS A 304 0.28 10.16 -23.42
C LYS A 304 -0.90 10.92 -22.81
N ASN A 305 -1.76 10.21 -22.07
CA ASN A 305 -2.95 10.81 -21.45
C ASN A 305 -2.62 11.67 -20.22
N ASN A 306 -1.46 11.48 -19.60
CA ASN A 306 -1.04 12.16 -18.37
C ASN A 306 0.33 12.89 -18.54
N PHE A 307 0.68 13.33 -19.74
CA PHE A 307 2.01 13.83 -20.08
C PHE A 307 2.49 14.96 -19.16
N LYS A 308 1.65 15.99 -18.93
CA LYS A 308 2.00 17.12 -18.05
C LYS A 308 2.28 16.68 -16.61
N PHE A 309 1.51 15.70 -16.12
CA PHE A 309 1.73 15.13 -14.80
C PHE A 309 3.06 14.35 -14.75
N ALA A 310 3.29 13.44 -15.70
CA ALA A 310 4.51 12.64 -15.77
C ALA A 310 5.77 13.49 -15.79
N MET A 311 5.79 14.57 -16.59
CA MET A 311 6.90 15.52 -16.65
C MET A 311 7.07 16.32 -15.34
N GLY A 312 5.98 16.72 -14.70
CA GLY A 312 6.01 17.43 -13.41
C GLY A 312 6.59 16.59 -12.28
N GLU A 313 6.22 15.31 -12.20
CA GLU A 313 6.77 14.39 -11.20
C GLU A 313 8.22 14.01 -11.49
N PHE A 314 8.57 13.81 -12.75
CA PHE A 314 9.96 13.57 -13.16
C PHE A 314 10.87 14.74 -12.78
N SER A 315 10.46 16.00 -13.08
CA SER A 315 11.23 17.18 -12.70
C SER A 315 11.34 17.35 -11.17
N SER A 316 10.31 16.99 -10.43
CA SER A 316 10.31 17.05 -8.96
C SER A 316 11.24 16.00 -8.33
N SER A 317 11.40 14.85 -8.95
CA SER A 317 12.35 13.83 -8.50
C SER A 317 13.82 14.24 -8.71
N LEU A 318 14.08 15.00 -9.76
CA LEU A 318 15.43 15.47 -10.07
C LEU A 318 15.80 16.74 -9.29
N SER A 319 14.81 17.46 -8.74
CA SER A 319 15.04 18.75 -8.07
C SER A 319 14.55 18.74 -6.63
N LYS A 320 15.50 18.65 -5.68
CA LYS A 320 15.23 18.82 -4.25
C LYS A 320 14.49 20.13 -3.97
N LYS A 321 14.85 21.21 -4.70
CA LYS A 321 14.19 22.53 -4.59
C LYS A 321 12.71 22.47 -4.98
N SER A 322 12.37 21.79 -6.09
CA SER A 322 10.98 21.63 -6.53
C SER A 322 10.16 20.84 -5.51
N PHE A 323 10.74 19.81 -4.92
CA PHE A 323 10.11 19.01 -3.87
C PHE A 323 9.80 19.86 -2.62
N ILE A 324 10.78 20.63 -2.14
CA ILE A 324 10.63 21.52 -0.99
C ILE A 324 9.58 22.62 -1.27
N ASN A 325 9.56 23.17 -2.47
CA ASN A 325 8.55 24.18 -2.84
C ASN A 325 7.12 23.64 -2.79
N LYS A 326 6.91 22.34 -3.03
CA LYS A 326 5.60 21.70 -2.82
C LYS A 326 5.25 21.63 -1.33
N ALA A 327 6.21 21.31 -0.47
CA ALA A 327 6.03 21.25 0.98
C ALA A 327 5.80 22.63 1.61
N LYS A 328 6.48 23.67 1.11
CA LYS A 328 6.33 25.07 1.56
C LYS A 328 4.92 25.64 1.44
N LYS A 329 4.06 25.05 0.61
CA LYS A 329 2.65 25.44 0.53
C LYS A 329 1.89 25.26 1.84
N MET A 330 2.26 24.27 2.64
CA MET A 330 1.65 23.99 3.94
C MET A 330 2.58 24.38 5.10
N MET A 331 3.90 24.31 4.91
CA MET A 331 4.91 24.64 5.92
C MET A 331 5.91 25.61 5.31
N PRO A 332 5.70 26.93 5.37
CA PRO A 332 6.59 27.94 4.76
C PRO A 332 8.03 27.91 5.25
N GLU A 333 8.20 27.57 6.53
CA GLU A 333 9.48 27.54 7.24
C GLU A 333 10.38 26.37 6.80
N ILE A 334 9.82 25.35 6.13
CA ILE A 334 10.62 24.17 5.76
C ILE A 334 11.74 24.52 4.78
N ASP A 335 12.95 24.04 5.07
CA ASP A 335 14.09 24.23 4.18
C ASP A 335 14.94 22.96 4.06
N SER A 336 15.81 22.96 3.06
CA SER A 336 16.64 21.80 2.68
C SER A 336 17.63 21.37 3.77
N TYR A 337 18.10 22.31 4.59
CA TYR A 337 19.01 22.01 5.69
C TYR A 337 18.35 21.26 6.86
N MET A 338 17.01 21.38 6.99
CA MET A 338 16.21 20.65 8.00
C MET A 338 16.03 19.18 7.65
N LEU A 339 16.31 18.80 6.39
CA LEU A 339 15.96 17.50 5.84
C LEU A 339 17.20 16.69 5.49
N LYS A 340 17.12 15.39 5.76
CA LYS A 340 18.04 14.34 5.29
C LYS A 340 17.33 13.42 4.29
N LYS A 341 18.09 12.61 3.54
CA LYS A 341 17.52 11.59 2.65
C LYS A 341 16.70 10.61 3.49
N GLY A 342 15.45 10.41 3.10
CA GLY A 342 14.54 9.44 3.72
C GLY A 342 14.51 8.12 2.99
N GLY A 343 13.47 7.34 3.29
CA GLY A 343 13.20 6.07 2.64
C GLY A 343 12.64 6.19 1.23
N ALA A 344 12.40 5.05 0.60
CA ALA A 344 11.66 4.96 -0.64
C ALA A 344 10.79 3.70 -0.64
N GLY A 345 9.62 3.80 -1.26
CA GLY A 345 8.73 2.67 -1.50
C GLY A 345 8.40 2.53 -2.98
N VAL A 346 8.24 1.32 -3.47
CA VAL A 346 7.82 1.07 -4.85
C VAL A 346 6.37 0.59 -4.85
N ARG A 347 5.49 1.34 -5.51
CA ARG A 347 4.09 0.98 -5.69
C ARG A 347 3.94 0.01 -6.85
N ALA A 348 3.27 -1.12 -6.62
CA ALA A 348 2.85 -2.05 -7.67
C ALA A 348 1.59 -1.49 -8.35
N GLN A 349 1.78 -0.62 -9.33
CA GLN A 349 0.66 0.00 -10.02
C GLN A 349 0.19 -0.88 -11.17
N ALA A 350 -1.01 -1.44 -11.05
CA ALA A 350 -1.59 -2.21 -12.14
C ALA A 350 -2.17 -1.29 -13.20
N LEU A 351 -1.71 -1.48 -14.44
CA LEU A 351 -2.25 -0.83 -15.64
C LEU A 351 -2.93 -1.85 -16.55
N ASP A 352 -4.06 -1.45 -17.11
CA ASP A 352 -4.69 -2.20 -18.19
C ASP A 352 -4.04 -1.92 -19.57
N PRO A 353 -4.37 -2.66 -20.63
CA PRO A 353 -3.84 -2.40 -21.97
C PRO A 353 -4.24 -1.03 -22.57
N LYS A 354 -5.28 -0.37 -22.06
CA LYS A 354 -5.73 0.95 -22.49
C LYS A 354 -4.93 2.08 -21.82
N GLY A 355 -4.18 1.76 -20.75
CA GLY A 355 -3.42 2.71 -19.97
C GLY A 355 -4.18 3.29 -18.79
N GLU A 356 -5.26 2.64 -18.38
CA GLU A 356 -6.00 3.03 -17.18
C GLU A 356 -5.36 2.41 -15.95
N LEU A 357 -5.18 3.21 -14.90
CA LEU A 357 -4.75 2.73 -13.60
C LEU A 357 -5.91 2.01 -12.91
N LEU A 358 -5.68 0.79 -12.46
CA LEU A 358 -6.67 0.10 -11.64
C LEU A 358 -6.71 0.72 -10.25
N MET A 359 -7.82 1.39 -9.95
CA MET A 359 -8.00 2.12 -8.69
C MET A 359 -8.62 1.27 -7.59
N ASP A 360 -9.19 0.12 -7.90
CA ASP A 360 -9.81 -0.80 -6.95
C ASP A 360 -9.08 -2.15 -6.91
N PHE A 361 -9.45 -3.02 -5.97
CA PHE A 361 -8.90 -4.37 -5.84
C PHE A 361 -9.23 -5.22 -7.06
N ARG A 362 -8.28 -6.03 -7.49
CA ARG A 362 -8.50 -7.00 -8.57
C ARG A 362 -7.99 -8.37 -8.19
N VAL A 363 -8.92 -9.32 -8.12
CA VAL A 363 -8.67 -10.73 -7.84
C VAL A 363 -9.20 -11.56 -9.00
N GLU A 364 -8.41 -12.51 -9.47
CA GLU A 364 -8.78 -13.45 -10.55
C GLU A 364 -8.76 -14.87 -9.99
N LYS A 365 -9.80 -15.66 -10.27
CA LYS A 365 -9.85 -17.10 -9.93
C LYS A 365 -9.79 -17.91 -11.21
N LEU A 366 -8.82 -18.81 -11.31
CA LEU A 366 -8.61 -19.71 -12.44
C LEU A 366 -8.42 -21.14 -11.90
N GLY A 367 -9.47 -21.96 -11.98
CA GLY A 367 -9.48 -23.31 -11.39
C GLY A 367 -9.15 -23.26 -9.90
N ASN A 368 -8.09 -23.94 -9.50
CA ASN A 368 -7.59 -23.96 -8.13
C ASN A 368 -6.57 -22.87 -7.80
N GLN A 369 -6.54 -21.78 -8.58
CA GLN A 369 -5.63 -20.67 -8.38
C GLN A 369 -6.41 -19.35 -8.15
N ILE A 370 -6.01 -18.59 -7.14
CA ILE A 370 -6.51 -17.23 -6.87
C ILE A 370 -5.33 -16.27 -7.00
N HIS A 371 -5.50 -15.21 -7.78
CA HIS A 371 -4.45 -14.26 -8.05
C HIS A 371 -4.86 -12.86 -7.62
N VAL A 372 -4.19 -12.28 -6.63
CA VAL A 372 -4.35 -10.88 -6.26
C VAL A 372 -3.46 -10.04 -7.16
N LEU A 373 -4.05 -9.47 -8.21
CA LEU A 373 -3.33 -8.72 -9.24
C LEU A 373 -3.22 -7.23 -8.93
N ASN A 374 -4.11 -6.70 -8.10
CA ASN A 374 -4.05 -5.31 -7.63
C ASN A 374 -4.61 -5.21 -6.22
N ALA A 375 -3.79 -4.71 -5.30
CA ALA A 375 -4.17 -4.35 -3.94
C ALA A 375 -3.58 -2.96 -3.62
N PRO A 376 -4.16 -1.88 -4.18
CA PRO A 376 -3.65 -0.53 -4.00
C PRO A 376 -3.85 -0.05 -2.56
N SER A 377 -3.21 1.07 -2.17
CA SER A 377 -3.50 1.72 -0.89
C SER A 377 -5.02 1.90 -0.71
N PRO A 378 -5.58 1.47 0.43
CA PRO A 378 -4.97 1.18 1.71
C PRO A 378 -4.72 -0.33 1.95
N GLY A 379 -4.16 -1.05 0.99
CA GLY A 379 -4.02 -2.51 1.02
C GLY A 379 -3.35 -3.06 2.29
N ALA A 380 -2.43 -2.33 2.91
CA ALA A 380 -1.82 -2.74 4.18
C ALA A 380 -2.81 -2.59 5.35
N THR A 381 -3.43 -1.43 5.53
CA THR A 381 -4.44 -1.20 6.57
C THR A 381 -5.61 -2.17 6.43
N ALA A 382 -6.06 -2.39 5.20
CA ALA A 382 -7.22 -3.23 4.90
C ALA A 382 -6.89 -4.72 4.74
N SER A 383 -5.66 -5.16 5.00
CA SER A 383 -5.20 -6.51 4.66
C SER A 383 -6.03 -7.63 5.30
N LEU A 384 -6.49 -7.45 6.54
CA LEU A 384 -7.34 -8.41 7.24
C LEU A 384 -8.75 -8.48 6.63
N ALA A 385 -9.36 -7.34 6.33
CA ALA A 385 -10.66 -7.27 5.67
C ALA A 385 -10.60 -7.80 4.22
N ILE A 386 -9.52 -7.49 3.48
CA ILE A 386 -9.28 -8.05 2.14
C ILE A 386 -9.15 -9.58 2.23
N ALA A 387 -8.46 -10.10 3.24
CA ALA A 387 -8.34 -11.53 3.45
C ALA A 387 -9.70 -12.19 3.67
N ASN A 388 -10.55 -11.61 4.52
CA ASN A 388 -11.93 -12.07 4.73
C ASN A 388 -12.72 -12.04 3.41
N HIS A 389 -12.64 -10.94 2.65
CA HIS A 389 -13.31 -10.81 1.37
C HIS A 389 -12.89 -11.89 0.37
N ILE A 390 -11.58 -12.16 0.26
CA ILE A 390 -11.05 -13.20 -0.65
C ILE A 390 -11.53 -14.58 -0.21
N ILE A 391 -11.49 -14.89 1.07
CA ILE A 391 -11.92 -16.18 1.60
C ILE A 391 -13.42 -16.41 1.33
N ASN A 392 -14.25 -15.42 1.62
CA ASN A 392 -15.69 -15.54 1.48
C ASN A 392 -16.14 -15.66 0.01
N ASN A 393 -15.52 -14.91 -0.90
CA ASN A 393 -15.99 -14.83 -2.29
C ASN A 393 -15.26 -15.77 -3.26
N TYR A 394 -14.09 -16.29 -2.90
CA TYR A 394 -13.27 -17.09 -3.84
C TYR A 394 -12.88 -18.46 -3.31
N ILE A 395 -12.99 -18.74 -2.01
CA ILE A 395 -12.59 -20.02 -1.40
C ILE A 395 -13.79 -20.80 -0.89
N ASN A 396 -14.73 -20.14 -0.20
CA ASN A 396 -15.91 -20.78 0.39
C ASN A 396 -17.06 -20.96 -0.62
N ASN A 397 -17.02 -20.24 -1.75
CA ASN A 397 -17.91 -20.38 -2.91
C ASN A 397 -17.16 -21.25 -3.97
#